data_0a6d791ffcbe53f6ea8d09bd7c3b1bc6
#
_entry.id   0a6d791ffcbe53f6ea8d09bd7c3b1bc6
#
_cell.length_a   1.000
_cell.length_b   1.000
_cell.length_c   1.000
_cell.angle_alpha   90.00
_cell.angle_beta   90.00
_cell.angle_gamma   90.00
#
_symmetry.space_group_name_H-M   'P 1'
#
loop_
_entity.id
_entity.type
_entity.pdbx_description
1 polymer ?
#
loop_
_entity_poly.entity_id
_entity_poly.type
_entity_poly.pdbx_seq_one_letter_code
_entity_poly.pdbx_strand_id
1 'polypeptide(L)'
;MHTTTRETWAAALTTLYEDEYVFVSVGPRSNTSWDADAWAVMRRDVSDPRGWAGQDWDSNKHDQPAGVDRRGFPFNVGSAEQISRNLHEIDAGSAERLLVALMNDWCHITEVPGFQKDPESLLAAARTIMSRFAKTCTCYTNLAEARETRTPNLDARDVGPGWTPFTEYTADYGLAVVSDSEVGIFWSFNPV
;
A
#
# COMPACT_ATOMS: atom_id res chain seq x y z
N MET A 1 5.76 22.67 10.98
CA MET A 1 5.54 21.59 10.02
C MET A 1 6.79 20.74 10.00
N HIS A 2 6.79 19.53 10.53
CA HIS A 2 7.96 18.65 10.43
C HIS A 2 8.00 18.10 8.99
N THR A 3 9.10 18.39 8.31
CA THR A 3 9.37 17.79 6.99
C THR A 3 9.82 16.36 7.23
N THR A 4 9.16 15.39 6.60
CA THR A 4 9.56 13.98 6.66
C THR A 4 10.95 13.84 6.08
N THR A 5 11.85 13.20 6.80
CA THR A 5 13.21 12.87 6.37
C THR A 5 13.30 11.39 6.01
N ARG A 6 14.42 11.00 5.39
CA ARG A 6 14.70 9.58 5.07
C ARG A 6 14.66 8.72 6.34
N GLU A 7 15.24 9.21 7.43
CA GLU A 7 15.34 8.48 8.71
C GLU A 7 13.98 8.33 9.36
N THR A 8 13.14 9.38 9.39
CA THR A 8 11.79 9.31 9.97
C THR A 8 10.87 8.44 9.13
N TRP A 9 11.03 8.46 7.80
CA TRP A 9 10.34 7.55 6.89
C TRP A 9 10.71 6.09 7.17
N ALA A 10 12.01 5.76 7.22
CA ALA A 10 12.48 4.41 7.47
C ALA A 10 12.02 3.90 8.84
N ALA A 11 12.10 4.73 9.90
CA ALA A 11 11.61 4.37 11.23
C ALA A 11 10.11 4.08 11.24
N ALA A 12 9.31 4.86 10.51
CA ALA A 12 7.86 4.63 10.40
C ALA A 12 7.54 3.31 9.66
N LEU A 13 8.27 2.99 8.59
CA LEU A 13 8.12 1.71 7.89
C LEU A 13 8.50 0.53 8.81
N THR A 14 9.61 0.62 9.53
CA THR A 14 10.01 -0.40 10.50
C THR A 14 8.94 -0.59 11.59
N THR A 15 8.37 0.52 12.10
CA THR A 15 7.32 0.44 13.12
C THR A 15 6.08 -0.34 12.64
N LEU A 16 5.70 -0.20 11.37
CA LEU A 16 4.50 -0.86 10.85
C LEU A 16 4.82 -2.22 10.20
N TYR A 17 5.97 -2.40 9.55
CA TYR A 17 6.13 -3.48 8.59
C TYR A 17 7.43 -4.30 8.74
N GLU A 18 8.15 -4.24 9.86
CA GLU A 18 9.45 -4.91 10.01
C GLU A 18 9.39 -6.42 9.69
N ASP A 19 8.34 -7.09 10.17
CA ASP A 19 8.15 -8.54 10.03
C ASP A 19 6.95 -8.91 9.14
N GLU A 20 6.39 -7.95 8.39
CA GLU A 20 5.16 -8.14 7.63
C GLU A 20 5.41 -8.46 6.14
N TYR A 21 4.48 -9.20 5.54
CA TYR A 21 4.49 -9.53 4.12
C TYR A 21 3.97 -8.34 3.27
N VAL A 22 4.75 -7.28 3.26
CA VAL A 22 4.34 -6.00 2.65
C VAL A 22 5.31 -5.59 1.54
N PHE A 23 4.73 -5.08 0.46
CA PHE A 23 5.43 -4.35 -0.58
C PHE A 23 5.26 -2.85 -0.36
N VAL A 24 6.35 -2.11 -0.27
CA VAL A 24 6.36 -0.64 -0.21
C VAL A 24 7.34 -0.12 -1.25
N SER A 25 6.81 0.59 -2.23
CA SER A 25 7.63 1.25 -3.24
C SER A 25 7.04 2.59 -3.66
N VAL A 26 7.89 3.52 -4.07
CA VAL A 26 7.50 4.85 -4.54
C VAL A 26 8.18 5.11 -5.86
N GLY A 27 7.44 5.68 -6.80
CA GLY A 27 7.94 6.12 -8.10
C GLY A 27 7.58 7.58 -8.40
N PRO A 28 8.22 8.19 -9.41
CA PRO A 28 7.87 9.53 -9.86
C PRO A 28 6.55 9.55 -10.62
N ARG A 29 5.90 10.71 -10.63
CA ARG A 29 4.83 11.03 -11.59
C ARG A 29 5.47 11.45 -12.92
N SER A 30 5.52 10.53 -13.87
CA SER A 30 6.19 10.72 -15.16
C SER A 30 5.29 10.44 -16.36
N ASN A 31 4.14 9.80 -16.15
CA ASN A 31 3.16 9.51 -17.17
C ASN A 31 1.99 10.52 -17.14
N THR A 32 1.16 10.49 -18.17
CA THR A 32 -0.03 11.36 -18.26
C THR A 32 -1.12 10.97 -17.27
N SER A 33 -1.16 9.69 -16.84
CA SER A 33 -2.15 9.18 -15.91
C SER A 33 -1.47 8.54 -14.69
N TRP A 34 -2.11 8.62 -13.53
CA TRP A 34 -1.58 8.09 -12.29
C TRP A 34 -1.53 6.56 -12.26
N ASP A 35 -2.45 5.91 -12.93
CA ASP A 35 -2.52 4.45 -13.02
C ASP A 35 -1.35 3.87 -13.82
N ALA A 36 -0.88 4.57 -14.86
CA ALA A 36 0.33 4.20 -15.56
C ALA A 36 1.59 4.34 -14.67
N ASP A 37 1.66 5.37 -13.83
CA ASP A 37 2.73 5.52 -12.85
C ASP A 37 2.65 4.43 -11.77
N ALA A 38 1.46 4.13 -11.24
CA ALA A 38 1.25 3.07 -10.27
C ALA A 38 1.63 1.70 -10.83
N TRP A 39 1.28 1.43 -12.09
CA TRP A 39 1.67 0.20 -12.78
C TRP A 39 3.19 0.07 -12.92
N ALA A 40 3.88 1.15 -13.29
CA ALA A 40 5.34 1.17 -13.37
C ALA A 40 6.00 0.91 -12.01
N VAL A 41 5.43 1.41 -10.90
CA VAL A 41 5.89 1.12 -9.53
C VAL A 41 5.70 -0.36 -9.18
N MET A 42 4.51 -0.91 -9.42
CA MET A 42 4.19 -2.32 -9.14
C MET A 42 5.11 -3.27 -9.93
N ARG A 43 5.49 -2.89 -11.15
CA ARG A 43 6.42 -3.65 -12.01
C ARG A 43 7.90 -3.42 -11.69
N ARG A 44 8.23 -2.53 -10.76
CA ARG A 44 9.61 -2.12 -10.45
C ARG A 44 10.36 -1.52 -11.67
N ASP A 45 9.60 -0.93 -12.61
CA ASP A 45 10.17 -0.29 -13.81
C ASP A 45 10.74 1.10 -13.50
N VAL A 46 10.46 1.63 -12.30
CA VAL A 46 10.93 2.94 -11.82
C VAL A 46 11.57 2.81 -10.44
N SER A 47 12.44 3.77 -10.12
CA SER A 47 13.08 3.86 -8.81
C SER A 47 12.51 5.02 -8.01
N ASP A 48 12.62 4.94 -6.69
CA ASP A 48 12.24 6.02 -5.78
C ASP A 48 13.02 7.31 -6.13
N PRO A 49 12.33 8.41 -6.47
CA PRO A 49 12.99 9.66 -6.87
C PRO A 49 13.80 10.31 -5.74
N ARG A 50 13.50 9.97 -4.47
CA ARG A 50 14.27 10.44 -3.31
C ARG A 50 15.35 9.45 -2.87
N GLY A 51 15.37 8.23 -3.44
CA GLY A 51 16.30 7.17 -3.06
C GLY A 51 16.10 6.70 -1.60
N TRP A 52 14.87 6.76 -1.07
CA TRP A 52 14.57 6.28 0.28
C TRP A 52 14.32 4.77 0.28
N ALA A 53 14.45 4.15 1.45
CA ALA A 53 14.19 2.72 1.58
C ALA A 53 12.71 2.42 1.34
N GLY A 54 12.44 1.39 0.56
CA GLY A 54 11.18 0.69 0.45
C GLY A 54 11.26 -0.67 1.12
N GLN A 55 10.22 -1.47 0.96
CA GLN A 55 10.17 -2.85 1.41
C GLN A 55 9.63 -3.70 0.27
N ASP A 56 10.36 -4.74 -0.07
CA ASP A 56 9.95 -5.68 -1.10
C ASP A 56 10.15 -7.10 -0.55
N TRP A 57 9.19 -7.52 0.26
CA TRP A 57 9.24 -8.79 0.97
C TRP A 57 9.49 -9.97 0.03
N ASP A 58 8.87 -9.92 -1.13
CA ASP A 58 8.84 -11.05 -2.04
C ASP A 58 10.09 -11.16 -2.93
N SER A 59 10.82 -10.07 -3.17
CA SER A 59 11.99 -10.09 -4.04
C SER A 59 13.16 -10.89 -3.46
N ASN A 60 13.19 -11.06 -2.14
CA ASN A 60 14.37 -11.57 -1.42
C ASN A 60 14.20 -12.97 -0.81
N LYS A 61 13.00 -13.55 -0.77
CA LYS A 61 12.73 -14.70 0.12
C LYS A 61 12.25 -15.98 -0.57
N HIS A 62 11.89 -15.97 -1.85
CA HIS A 62 11.31 -17.16 -2.49
C HIS A 62 12.03 -17.65 -3.74
N ASP A 63 12.17 -18.97 -3.83
CA ASP A 63 12.44 -19.72 -5.06
C ASP A 63 11.24 -19.55 -5.99
N GLN A 64 11.27 -18.50 -6.78
CA GLN A 64 10.20 -18.23 -7.74
C GLN A 64 10.22 -19.25 -8.88
N PRO A 65 9.07 -19.68 -9.37
CA PRO A 65 8.98 -20.58 -10.50
C PRO A 65 9.77 -20.04 -11.71
N ALA A 66 10.54 -20.90 -12.36
CA ALA A 66 11.26 -20.54 -13.57
C ALA A 66 10.26 -20.11 -14.66
N GLY A 67 10.49 -18.94 -15.28
CA GLY A 67 9.69 -18.46 -16.42
C GLY A 67 8.67 -17.37 -16.10
N VAL A 68 8.51 -16.96 -14.84
CA VAL A 68 7.66 -15.83 -14.46
C VAL A 68 8.40 -14.50 -14.73
N ASP A 69 7.72 -13.52 -15.32
CA ASP A 69 8.26 -12.15 -15.41
C ASP A 69 8.29 -11.55 -13.99
N ARG A 70 9.46 -11.62 -13.38
CA ARG A 70 9.70 -11.21 -11.99
C ARG A 70 9.49 -9.73 -11.73
N ARG A 71 9.48 -8.89 -12.77
CA ARG A 71 9.32 -7.43 -12.59
C ARG A 71 7.96 -7.05 -12.04
N GLY A 72 6.91 -7.78 -12.44
CA GLY A 72 5.55 -7.55 -11.95
C GLY A 72 5.15 -8.39 -10.73
N PHE A 73 5.88 -9.47 -10.42
CA PHE A 73 5.50 -10.37 -9.33
C PHE A 73 5.56 -9.66 -7.95
N PRO A 74 4.59 -9.88 -7.04
CA PRO A 74 3.46 -10.81 -7.14
C PRO A 74 2.22 -10.25 -7.82
N PHE A 75 2.27 -9.02 -8.34
CA PHE A 75 1.12 -8.38 -8.96
C PHE A 75 0.75 -9.03 -10.28
N ASN A 76 -0.50 -9.45 -10.39
CA ASN A 76 -1.09 -10.01 -11.62
C ASN A 76 -1.93 -8.94 -12.35
N VAL A 77 -1.31 -7.79 -12.61
CA VAL A 77 -1.95 -6.64 -13.27
C VAL A 77 -1.44 -6.52 -14.69
N GLY A 78 -2.34 -6.66 -15.66
CA GLY A 78 -2.00 -6.67 -17.08
C GLY A 78 -1.88 -5.29 -17.72
N SER A 79 -2.48 -4.25 -17.11
CA SER A 79 -2.45 -2.90 -17.68
C SER A 79 -2.76 -1.81 -16.64
N ALA A 80 -2.42 -0.57 -16.97
CA ALA A 80 -2.75 0.60 -16.16
C ALA A 80 -4.28 0.79 -16.01
N GLU A 81 -5.05 0.52 -17.06
CA GLU A 81 -6.51 0.66 -17.02
C GLU A 81 -7.16 -0.34 -16.04
N GLN A 82 -6.53 -1.49 -15.81
CA GLN A 82 -6.98 -2.42 -14.78
C GLN A 82 -6.82 -1.82 -13.38
N ILE A 83 -5.75 -1.05 -13.15
CA ILE A 83 -5.51 -0.36 -11.88
C ILE A 83 -6.60 0.68 -11.65
N SER A 84 -6.80 1.63 -12.57
CA SER A 84 -7.79 2.68 -12.41
C SER A 84 -9.23 2.17 -12.32
N ARG A 85 -9.53 1.01 -12.90
CA ARG A 85 -10.85 0.38 -12.80
C ARG A 85 -11.12 -0.25 -11.44
N ASN A 86 -10.09 -0.77 -10.78
CA ASN A 86 -10.22 -1.63 -9.61
C ASN A 86 -9.72 -0.97 -8.31
N LEU A 87 -9.10 0.20 -8.39
CA LEU A 87 -8.78 1.01 -7.23
C LEU A 87 -9.77 2.15 -7.07
N HIS A 88 -10.30 2.31 -5.87
CA HIS A 88 -11.33 3.27 -5.53
C HIS A 88 -10.83 4.27 -4.51
N GLU A 89 -11.25 5.53 -4.66
CA GLU A 89 -10.79 6.64 -3.83
C GLU A 89 -11.29 6.52 -2.39
N ILE A 90 -10.38 6.73 -1.44
CA ILE A 90 -10.67 6.84 0.00
C ILE A 90 -10.17 8.16 0.55
N ASP A 91 -10.68 8.58 1.71
CA ASP A 91 -10.19 9.78 2.38
C ASP A 91 -8.84 9.55 3.10
N ALA A 92 -8.18 10.64 3.48
CA ALA A 92 -6.87 10.59 4.10
C ALA A 92 -6.89 9.85 5.46
N GLY A 93 -7.97 10.01 6.25
CA GLY A 93 -8.10 9.33 7.54
C GLY A 93 -8.25 7.81 7.36
N SER A 94 -9.00 7.38 6.35
CA SER A 94 -9.12 5.97 5.98
C SER A 94 -7.80 5.42 5.44
N ALA A 95 -7.05 6.21 4.67
CA ALA A 95 -5.73 5.82 4.18
C ALA A 95 -4.72 5.61 5.33
N GLU A 96 -4.69 6.49 6.34
CA GLU A 96 -3.86 6.33 7.54
C GLU A 96 -4.22 5.03 8.30
N ARG A 97 -5.51 4.77 8.48
CA ARG A 97 -5.99 3.55 9.14
C ARG A 97 -5.69 2.29 8.31
N LEU A 98 -5.82 2.37 6.99
CA LEU A 98 -5.50 1.26 6.10
C LEU A 98 -4.01 0.92 6.17
N LEU A 99 -3.10 1.90 6.19
CA LEU A 99 -1.66 1.64 6.39
C LEU A 99 -1.40 0.82 7.67
N VAL A 100 -2.13 1.08 8.75
CA VAL A 100 -2.04 0.28 9.97
C VAL A 100 -2.68 -1.11 9.76
N ALA A 101 -3.84 -1.19 9.12
CA ALA A 101 -4.55 -2.44 8.89
C ALA A 101 -3.76 -3.44 8.00
N LEU A 102 -2.87 -2.94 7.13
CA LEU A 102 -1.96 -3.77 6.32
C LEU A 102 -0.98 -4.63 7.15
N MET A 103 -0.84 -4.37 8.45
CA MET A 103 -0.10 -5.23 9.39
C MET A 103 -0.85 -6.52 9.74
N ASN A 104 -2.10 -6.67 9.33
CA ASN A 104 -2.92 -7.85 9.59
C ASN A 104 -3.25 -8.56 8.28
N ASP A 105 -3.11 -9.89 8.23
CA ASP A 105 -3.30 -10.72 7.04
C ASP A 105 -4.70 -10.58 6.39
N TRP A 106 -5.69 -10.17 7.17
CA TRP A 106 -7.08 -10.00 6.73
C TRP A 106 -7.53 -8.53 6.74
N CYS A 107 -6.59 -7.59 6.92
CA CYS A 107 -6.85 -6.14 6.95
C CYS A 107 -7.85 -5.72 8.06
N HIS A 108 -7.84 -6.41 9.19
CA HIS A 108 -8.66 -6.08 10.35
C HIS A 108 -7.88 -5.21 11.32
N ILE A 109 -8.14 -3.92 11.33
CA ILE A 109 -7.35 -2.95 12.12
C ILE A 109 -7.39 -3.23 13.63
N THR A 110 -8.52 -3.75 14.15
CA THR A 110 -8.65 -4.05 15.58
C THR A 110 -7.90 -5.31 16.00
N GLU A 111 -7.47 -6.14 15.04
CA GLU A 111 -6.63 -7.32 15.27
C GLU A 111 -5.14 -7.03 15.11
N VAL A 112 -4.77 -5.85 14.65
CA VAL A 112 -3.37 -5.44 14.57
C VAL A 112 -2.74 -5.43 15.97
N PRO A 113 -1.59 -6.09 16.17
CA PRO A 113 -0.91 -6.12 17.45
C PRO A 113 -0.65 -4.72 18.00
N GLY A 114 -1.07 -4.48 19.23
CA GLY A 114 -0.90 -3.20 19.91
C GLY A 114 -1.91 -2.11 19.56
N PHE A 115 -2.73 -2.25 18.51
CA PHE A 115 -3.68 -1.21 18.11
C PHE A 115 -4.68 -0.85 19.20
N GLN A 116 -5.26 -1.83 19.89
CA GLN A 116 -6.20 -1.57 20.99
C GLN A 116 -5.54 -0.92 22.21
N LYS A 117 -4.24 -1.12 22.39
CA LYS A 117 -3.49 -0.56 23.54
C LYS A 117 -3.00 0.87 23.27
N ASP A 118 -2.47 1.11 22.08
CA ASP A 118 -1.90 2.40 21.68
C ASP A 118 -2.12 2.65 20.17
N PRO A 119 -3.39 2.94 19.76
CA PRO A 119 -3.69 3.22 18.36
C PRO A 119 -2.97 4.47 17.86
N GLU A 120 -2.73 5.45 18.75
CA GLU A 120 -2.15 6.72 18.36
C GLU A 120 -0.68 6.59 17.91
N SER A 121 0.09 5.69 18.52
CA SER A 121 1.47 5.42 18.11
C SER A 121 1.53 4.86 16.68
N LEU A 122 0.68 3.88 16.35
CA LEU A 122 0.63 3.30 15.01
C LEU A 122 0.11 4.30 13.97
N LEU A 123 -0.93 5.06 14.31
CA LEU A 123 -1.45 6.12 13.44
C LEU A 123 -0.44 7.26 13.24
N ALA A 124 0.40 7.56 14.23
CA ALA A 124 1.48 8.54 14.08
C ALA A 124 2.53 8.06 13.06
N ALA A 125 2.88 6.76 13.07
CA ALA A 125 3.75 6.18 12.05
C ALA A 125 3.11 6.27 10.66
N ALA A 126 1.82 5.90 10.51
CA ALA A 126 1.07 6.03 9.26
C ALA A 126 1.05 7.48 8.75
N ARG A 127 0.78 8.46 9.62
CA ARG A 127 0.85 9.90 9.27
C ARG A 127 2.25 10.33 8.83
N THR A 128 3.29 9.78 9.45
CA THR A 128 4.67 10.04 9.01
C THR A 128 4.89 9.53 7.59
N ILE A 129 4.40 8.33 7.27
CA ILE A 129 4.44 7.80 5.91
C ILE A 129 3.67 8.71 4.95
N MET A 130 2.43 9.06 5.27
CA MET A 130 1.58 9.91 4.44
C MET A 130 2.16 11.31 4.23
N SER A 131 2.91 11.86 5.19
CA SER A 131 3.49 13.19 5.10
C SER A 131 4.56 13.36 4.02
N ARG A 132 5.05 12.26 3.44
CA ARG A 132 5.89 12.28 2.24
C ARG A 132 5.15 12.84 1.02
N PHE A 133 3.86 12.54 0.91
CA PHE A 133 3.06 12.78 -0.29
C PHE A 133 2.30 14.07 -0.15
N ALA A 134 2.63 15.21 -0.13
CA ALA A 134 1.89 16.46 -0.02
C ALA A 134 0.45 16.35 0.56
N LYS A 135 -0.09 17.42 1.12
CA LYS A 135 -1.46 17.43 1.70
C LYS A 135 -2.59 17.22 0.68
N THR A 136 -2.30 17.39 -0.59
CA THR A 136 -3.25 17.30 -1.71
C THR A 136 -3.18 15.94 -2.42
N CYS A 137 -2.59 14.92 -1.79
CA CYS A 137 -2.55 13.59 -2.38
C CYS A 137 -3.95 12.96 -2.41
N THR A 138 -4.19 12.13 -3.42
CA THR A 138 -5.36 11.27 -3.53
C THR A 138 -4.98 9.85 -3.17
N CYS A 139 -5.83 9.16 -2.41
CA CYS A 139 -5.60 7.81 -1.93
C CYS A 139 -6.58 6.84 -2.56
N TYR A 140 -6.11 5.67 -2.97
CA TYR A 140 -6.93 4.64 -3.60
C TYR A 140 -6.65 3.28 -3.00
N THR A 141 -7.68 2.42 -2.93
CA THR A 141 -7.58 1.04 -2.43
C THR A 141 -8.36 0.06 -3.29
N ASN A 142 -8.00 -1.22 -3.21
CA ASN A 142 -8.73 -2.31 -3.84
C ASN A 142 -9.89 -2.88 -3.00
N LEU A 143 -10.18 -2.31 -1.83
CA LEU A 143 -11.31 -2.72 -0.99
C LEU A 143 -12.63 -2.50 -1.72
N ALA A 144 -13.50 -3.50 -1.73
CA ALA A 144 -14.76 -3.46 -2.48
C ALA A 144 -15.70 -2.37 -1.96
N GLU A 145 -15.76 -2.15 -0.65
CA GLU A 145 -16.61 -1.12 -0.03
C GLU A 145 -16.20 0.30 -0.46
N ALA A 146 -14.94 0.51 -0.84
CA ALA A 146 -14.47 1.80 -1.35
C ALA A 146 -15.15 2.23 -2.69
N ARG A 147 -15.88 1.32 -3.35
CA ARG A 147 -16.75 1.67 -4.50
C ARG A 147 -17.94 2.53 -4.11
N GLU A 148 -18.39 2.41 -2.87
CA GLU A 148 -19.62 3.04 -2.38
C GLU A 148 -19.34 4.17 -1.38
N THR A 149 -18.22 4.10 -0.66
CA THR A 149 -17.84 5.08 0.34
C THR A 149 -16.34 5.36 0.35
N ARG A 150 -15.98 6.61 0.65
CA ARG A 150 -14.57 7.00 0.85
C ARG A 150 -14.04 6.64 2.24
N THR A 151 -14.90 6.08 3.10
CA THR A 151 -14.58 5.66 4.48
C THR A 151 -14.93 4.19 4.70
N PRO A 152 -14.25 3.25 4.02
CA PRO A 152 -14.53 1.83 4.16
C PRO A 152 -14.30 1.35 5.59
N ASN A 153 -15.10 0.39 6.03
CA ASN A 153 -14.95 -0.24 7.33
C ASN A 153 -13.78 -1.25 7.30
N LEU A 154 -12.71 -0.94 8.02
CA LEU A 154 -11.53 -1.79 8.13
C LEU A 154 -11.62 -2.86 9.24
N ASP A 155 -12.82 -3.10 9.76
CA ASP A 155 -13.07 -4.08 10.85
C ASP A 155 -14.36 -4.87 10.62
N ALA A 156 -14.79 -5.03 9.39
CA ALA A 156 -16.03 -5.74 9.04
C ALA A 156 -15.83 -7.27 9.09
N ARG A 157 -15.79 -7.84 10.30
CA ARG A 157 -15.55 -9.27 10.53
C ARG A 157 -16.63 -10.19 9.93
N ASP A 158 -17.89 -9.72 9.88
CA ASP A 158 -19.02 -10.54 9.46
C ASP A 158 -19.18 -10.68 7.95
N VAL A 159 -18.54 -9.83 7.17
CA VAL A 159 -18.71 -9.79 5.70
C VAL A 159 -17.41 -10.04 4.96
N GLY A 160 -16.28 -10.07 5.66
CA GLY A 160 -14.94 -10.01 5.10
C GLY A 160 -14.79 -8.79 4.19
N PRO A 161 -13.79 -7.95 4.32
CA PRO A 161 -13.61 -6.88 3.35
C PRO A 161 -13.47 -7.52 1.98
N GLY A 162 -14.53 -7.43 1.16
CA GLY A 162 -14.40 -7.83 -0.24
C GLY A 162 -13.31 -6.95 -0.85
N TRP A 163 -12.46 -7.51 -1.66
CA TRP A 163 -11.44 -6.78 -2.39
C TRP A 163 -11.39 -7.25 -3.84
N THR A 164 -10.81 -6.45 -4.69
CA THR A 164 -10.45 -6.89 -6.04
C THR A 164 -9.01 -7.39 -5.99
N PRO A 165 -8.74 -8.68 -6.26
CA PRO A 165 -7.39 -9.22 -6.18
C PRO A 165 -6.46 -8.59 -7.23
N PHE A 166 -5.25 -8.26 -6.81
CA PHE A 166 -4.16 -7.77 -7.63
C PHE A 166 -2.99 -8.74 -7.69
N THR A 167 -3.03 -9.79 -6.87
CA THR A 167 -2.01 -10.84 -6.81
C THR A 167 -2.63 -12.21 -6.91
N GLU A 168 -1.80 -13.26 -6.96
CA GLU A 168 -2.23 -14.66 -6.92
C GLU A 168 -2.35 -15.18 -5.47
N TYR A 169 -2.05 -14.35 -4.48
CA TYR A 169 -2.16 -14.72 -3.07
C TYR A 169 -3.62 -14.80 -2.60
N THR A 170 -3.84 -15.56 -1.52
CA THR A 170 -5.18 -15.83 -0.96
C THR A 170 -5.92 -14.55 -0.59
N ALA A 171 -5.20 -13.59 -0.02
CA ALA A 171 -5.71 -12.24 0.23
C ALA A 171 -4.62 -11.21 -0.07
N ASP A 172 -5.03 -10.10 -0.64
CA ASP A 172 -4.16 -8.95 -0.86
C ASP A 172 -4.94 -7.65 -0.69
N TYR A 173 -4.34 -6.73 0.02
CA TYR A 173 -4.93 -5.42 0.31
C TYR A 173 -3.90 -4.34 0.07
N GLY A 174 -4.34 -3.22 -0.47
CA GLY A 174 -3.38 -2.18 -0.78
C GLY A 174 -3.90 -0.77 -0.78
N LEU A 175 -2.94 0.12 -0.73
CA LEU A 175 -3.09 1.56 -0.81
C LEU A 175 -2.17 2.10 -1.91
N ALA A 176 -2.74 2.84 -2.85
CA ALA A 176 -1.99 3.70 -3.74
C ALA A 176 -2.18 5.16 -3.29
N VAL A 177 -1.07 5.87 -3.09
CA VAL A 177 -1.06 7.29 -2.72
C VAL A 177 -0.49 8.09 -3.87
N VAL A 178 -1.27 9.00 -4.42
CA VAL A 178 -0.94 9.77 -5.62
C VAL A 178 -0.84 11.25 -5.27
N SER A 179 0.36 11.81 -5.38
CA SER A 179 0.62 13.24 -5.28
C SER A 179 0.91 13.85 -6.65
N ASP A 180 1.21 15.13 -6.70
CA ASP A 180 1.60 15.80 -7.95
C ASP A 180 2.95 15.32 -8.52
N SER A 181 3.82 14.77 -7.65
CA SER A 181 5.20 14.41 -8.01
C SER A 181 5.54 12.93 -7.84
N GLU A 182 4.80 12.20 -7.02
CA GLU A 182 5.13 10.81 -6.65
C GLU A 182 3.87 9.94 -6.56
N VAL A 183 4.04 8.65 -6.84
CA VAL A 183 3.06 7.59 -6.54
C VAL A 183 3.70 6.60 -5.59
N GLY A 184 3.06 6.36 -4.44
CA GLY A 184 3.43 5.33 -3.47
C GLY A 184 2.48 4.14 -3.55
N ILE A 185 3.02 2.93 -3.50
CA ILE A 185 2.28 1.67 -3.42
C ILE A 185 2.64 0.99 -2.11
N PHE A 186 1.62 0.68 -1.32
CA PHE A 186 1.70 -0.05 -0.05
C PHE A 186 0.76 -1.24 -0.17
N TRP A 187 1.28 -2.45 -0.12
CA TRP A 187 0.49 -3.65 -0.41
C TRP A 187 0.85 -4.79 0.52
N SER A 188 -0.14 -5.36 1.22
CA SER A 188 0.02 -6.53 2.07
C SER A 188 -0.47 -7.78 1.35
N PHE A 189 0.21 -8.90 1.57
CA PHE A 189 -0.10 -10.19 0.99
C PHE A 189 -0.31 -11.23 2.09
N ASN A 190 -1.31 -12.08 1.91
CA ASN A 190 -1.41 -13.30 2.71
C ASN A 190 -0.95 -14.48 1.82
N PRO A 191 0.24 -15.03 2.06
CA PRO A 191 0.82 -16.09 1.24
C PRO A 191 0.27 -17.49 1.55
N VAL A 192 -0.65 -17.62 2.53
CA VAL A 192 -1.16 -18.92 3.02
C VAL A 192 -2.52 -19.25 2.44
#